data_2ff6a644f77102582af16c47d1fe41ef
#
_entry.id   2ff6a644f77102582af16c47d1fe41ef
#
_cell.length_a   1.000
_cell.length_b   1.000
_cell.length_c   1.000
_cell.angle_alpha   90.00
_cell.angle_beta   90.00
_cell.angle_gamma   90.00
#
_symmetry.space_group_name_H-M   'P 1'
#
loop_
_entity.id
_entity.type
_entity.pdbx_description
1 polymer ?
#
loop_
_entity_poly.entity_id
_entity_poly.type
_entity_poly.pdbx_seq_one_letter_code
_entity_poly.pdbx_strand_id
1 'polypeptide(L)'
;MTVEAGNGQVTIAKRPERIVSLSPTATETLFAIGAGPQVVAVDDQSNFPAEAPKTELSGFKPNVEAIVAHKPDLVVVANDTDKVVAELTKLSIPVLLEPAATKLEEAYDEIADLGAATGNPDKAQQTVTTMKTELERLAAEAPKDKKLSYYHELDQTPYAATSTTFIGQVYSLFGLENIADKAPDAAGGYPKLSAEFVAQADPALIFLADVKCCQQSKDTLAKRPGWKNLSAIKNDQVIQLDDDIASRWGPRVVDLAKAISAAVGKAA
;
A
#
# COMPACT_ATOMS: atom_id res chain seq x y z
N MET A 1 1.89 16.59 -22.66
CA MET A 1 2.17 15.16 -22.53
C MET A 1 0.87 14.39 -22.35
N THR A 2 0.83 13.10 -22.69
CA THR A 2 -0.36 12.26 -22.51
C THR A 2 0.07 11.06 -21.70
N VAL A 3 -0.71 10.72 -20.67
CA VAL A 3 -0.46 9.60 -19.76
C VAL A 3 -1.68 8.69 -19.79
N GLU A 4 -1.49 7.39 -19.75
CA GLU A 4 -2.58 6.41 -19.57
C GLU A 4 -2.77 6.22 -18.06
N ALA A 5 -3.99 6.44 -17.57
CA ALA A 5 -4.32 6.32 -16.15
C ALA A 5 -5.61 5.50 -15.99
N GLY A 6 -6.04 5.18 -14.79
CA GLY A 6 -7.25 4.41 -14.54
C GLY A 6 -8.53 5.02 -15.10
N ASN A 7 -8.54 6.32 -15.41
CA ASN A 7 -9.61 7.02 -16.09
C ASN A 7 -9.36 7.22 -17.61
N GLY A 8 -8.41 6.48 -18.20
CA GLY A 8 -8.04 6.55 -19.61
C GLY A 8 -6.95 7.60 -19.89
N GLN A 9 -6.88 8.03 -21.15
CA GLN A 9 -5.84 8.98 -21.57
C GLN A 9 -6.07 10.38 -21.00
N VAL A 10 -5.11 10.86 -20.24
CA VAL A 10 -5.11 12.20 -19.65
C VAL A 10 -4.04 13.07 -20.32
N THR A 11 -4.50 14.17 -20.93
CA THR A 11 -3.60 15.15 -21.57
C THR A 11 -3.25 16.26 -20.58
N ILE A 12 -1.96 16.44 -20.32
CA ILE A 12 -1.40 17.48 -19.49
C ILE A 12 -0.66 18.46 -20.38
N ALA A 13 -1.18 19.68 -20.50
CA ALA A 13 -0.71 20.66 -21.49
C ALA A 13 0.72 21.16 -21.22
N LYS A 14 1.10 21.28 -19.94
CA LYS A 14 2.43 21.70 -19.48
C LYS A 14 2.83 20.93 -18.24
N ARG A 15 4.11 20.95 -17.90
CA ARG A 15 4.59 20.38 -16.63
C ARG A 15 3.82 21.01 -15.47
N PRO A 16 3.18 20.20 -14.59
CA PRO A 16 2.45 20.73 -13.46
C PRO A 16 3.36 21.45 -12.47
N GLU A 17 2.86 22.54 -11.92
CA GLU A 17 3.52 23.32 -10.86
C GLU A 17 2.74 23.26 -9.55
N ARG A 18 1.47 22.84 -9.62
CA ARG A 18 0.54 22.84 -8.50
C ARG A 18 -0.27 21.54 -8.46
N ILE A 19 0.31 20.53 -7.85
CA ILE A 19 -0.31 19.19 -7.72
C ILE A 19 -1.08 19.12 -6.40
N VAL A 20 -2.34 18.66 -6.47
CA VAL A 20 -3.09 18.19 -5.30
C VAL A 20 -3.12 16.67 -5.35
N SER A 21 -2.62 16.01 -4.31
CA SER A 21 -2.60 14.56 -4.19
C SER A 21 -3.60 14.10 -3.12
N LEU A 22 -4.61 13.33 -3.54
CA LEU A 22 -5.64 12.74 -2.67
C LEU A 22 -5.44 11.22 -2.53
N SER A 23 -4.18 10.81 -2.45
CA SER A 23 -3.76 9.42 -2.25
C SER A 23 -2.44 9.40 -1.49
N PRO A 24 -2.36 8.76 -0.33
CA PRO A 24 -1.10 8.61 0.40
C PRO A 24 -0.01 7.92 -0.44
N THR A 25 -0.37 6.88 -1.20
CA THR A 25 0.57 6.18 -2.10
C THR A 25 1.11 7.10 -3.19
N ALA A 26 0.22 7.87 -3.85
CA ALA A 26 0.64 8.84 -4.87
C ALA A 26 1.49 9.96 -4.26
N THR A 27 1.15 10.44 -3.05
CA THR A 27 1.95 11.43 -2.33
C THR A 27 3.38 10.93 -2.10
N GLU A 28 3.55 9.73 -1.54
CA GLU A 28 4.86 9.12 -1.33
C GLU A 28 5.64 8.97 -2.64
N THR A 29 4.96 8.54 -3.69
CA THR A 29 5.55 8.39 -5.02
C THR A 29 6.01 9.72 -5.60
N LEU A 30 5.17 10.76 -5.56
CA LEU A 30 5.52 12.10 -6.04
C LEU A 30 6.79 12.64 -5.36
N PHE A 31 6.92 12.45 -4.06
CA PHE A 31 8.14 12.86 -3.35
C PHE A 31 9.34 11.99 -3.72
N ALA A 32 9.18 10.67 -3.82
CA ALA A 32 10.26 9.76 -4.18
C ALA A 32 10.85 10.02 -5.58
N ILE A 33 10.00 10.41 -6.54
CA ILE A 33 10.43 10.74 -7.92
C ILE A 33 10.89 12.20 -8.08
N GLY A 34 10.94 12.98 -6.98
CA GLY A 34 11.41 14.35 -6.99
C GLY A 34 10.38 15.40 -7.43
N ALA A 35 9.09 15.04 -7.49
CA ALA A 35 7.98 15.97 -7.77
C ALA A 35 7.45 16.68 -6.51
N GLY A 36 8.03 16.43 -5.34
CA GLY A 36 7.62 17.04 -4.07
C GLY A 36 7.45 18.57 -4.11
N PRO A 37 8.37 19.36 -4.72
CA PRO A 37 8.20 20.80 -4.86
C PRO A 37 6.98 21.26 -5.67
N GLN A 38 6.36 20.37 -6.44
CA GLN A 38 5.14 20.63 -7.22
C GLN A 38 3.87 20.37 -6.38
N VAL A 39 3.97 19.61 -5.28
CA VAL A 39 2.83 19.24 -4.42
C VAL A 39 2.45 20.40 -3.52
N VAL A 40 1.24 20.94 -3.67
CA VAL A 40 0.76 22.10 -2.91
C VAL A 40 -0.26 21.74 -1.84
N ALA A 41 -0.91 20.58 -1.96
CA ALA A 41 -1.84 20.05 -0.96
C ALA A 41 -1.94 18.52 -1.08
N VAL A 42 -2.24 17.87 0.03
CA VAL A 42 -2.43 16.42 0.11
C VAL A 42 -3.68 16.11 0.92
N ASP A 43 -4.13 14.86 0.93
CA ASP A 43 -5.22 14.45 1.80
C ASP A 43 -4.76 14.27 3.27
N ASP A 44 -5.73 14.11 4.17
CA ASP A 44 -5.53 13.97 5.62
C ASP A 44 -4.83 12.68 6.05
N GLN A 45 -4.72 11.69 5.13
CA GLN A 45 -4.01 10.43 5.34
C GLN A 45 -2.57 10.44 4.80
N SER A 46 -2.21 11.45 4.03
CA SER A 46 -0.87 11.62 3.46
C SER A 46 0.10 12.18 4.50
N ASN A 47 0.70 11.30 5.29
CA ASN A 47 1.57 11.62 6.42
C ASN A 47 3.06 11.39 6.16
N PHE A 48 3.44 10.95 4.97
CA PHE A 48 4.81 10.72 4.56
C PHE A 48 5.08 11.27 3.13
N PRO A 49 6.26 11.87 2.91
CA PRO A 49 7.30 12.19 3.89
C PRO A 49 6.89 13.35 4.82
N ALA A 50 7.68 13.63 5.85
CA ALA A 50 7.34 14.63 6.87
C ALA A 50 7.21 16.06 6.32
N GLU A 51 7.86 16.35 5.18
CA GLU A 51 7.80 17.62 4.45
C GLU A 51 6.57 17.79 3.56
N ALA A 52 5.75 16.75 3.40
CA ALA A 52 4.50 16.87 2.65
C ALA A 52 3.56 17.91 3.31
N PRO A 53 2.87 18.74 2.50
CA PRO A 53 1.92 19.71 3.02
C PRO A 53 0.85 19.01 3.88
N LYS A 54 0.43 19.65 4.99
CA LYS A 54 -0.67 19.15 5.81
C LYS A 54 -1.93 19.93 5.50
N THR A 55 -2.97 19.24 5.04
CA THR A 55 -4.28 19.84 4.73
C THR A 55 -5.42 18.97 5.27
N GLU A 56 -6.62 19.53 5.32
CA GLU A 56 -7.85 18.86 5.75
C GLU A 56 -8.61 18.23 4.56
N LEU A 57 -7.97 18.08 3.38
CA LEU A 57 -8.58 17.42 2.24
C LEU A 57 -8.75 15.93 2.53
N SER A 58 -9.80 15.33 1.97
CA SER A 58 -10.05 13.89 2.15
C SER A 58 -10.04 13.17 0.80
N GLY A 59 -9.24 12.11 0.69
CA GLY A 59 -9.28 11.20 -0.45
C GLY A 59 -10.51 10.29 -0.46
N PHE A 60 -11.14 10.07 0.70
CA PHE A 60 -12.37 9.26 0.83
C PHE A 60 -13.66 10.04 0.59
N LYS A 61 -13.63 11.34 0.89
CA LYS A 61 -14.78 12.26 0.72
C LYS A 61 -14.29 13.56 0.09
N PRO A 62 -13.90 13.52 -1.20
CA PRO A 62 -13.30 14.67 -1.86
C PRO A 62 -14.31 15.81 -1.99
N ASN A 63 -13.88 17.02 -1.64
CA ASN A 63 -14.66 18.23 -1.84
C ASN A 63 -14.03 19.06 -2.95
N VAL A 64 -14.73 19.17 -4.08
CA VAL A 64 -14.21 19.84 -5.29
C VAL A 64 -13.89 21.31 -5.03
N GLU A 65 -14.71 22.04 -4.27
CA GLU A 65 -14.47 23.46 -3.96
C GLU A 65 -13.18 23.62 -3.13
N ALA A 66 -12.98 22.77 -2.12
CA ALA A 66 -11.78 22.76 -1.30
C ALA A 66 -10.53 22.42 -2.13
N ILE A 67 -10.64 21.45 -3.05
CA ILE A 67 -9.54 21.09 -3.97
C ILE A 67 -9.17 22.27 -4.86
N VAL A 68 -10.16 22.89 -5.50
CA VAL A 68 -9.97 24.03 -6.44
C VAL A 68 -9.41 25.26 -5.73
N ALA A 69 -9.70 25.46 -4.44
CA ALA A 69 -9.12 26.57 -3.66
C ALA A 69 -7.57 26.53 -3.63
N HIS A 70 -6.96 25.36 -3.79
CA HIS A 70 -5.51 25.19 -3.93
C HIS A 70 -5.00 25.52 -5.33
N LYS A 71 -5.89 25.86 -6.31
CA LYS A 71 -5.55 26.21 -7.70
C LYS A 71 -4.67 25.15 -8.36
N PRO A 72 -5.07 23.86 -8.35
CA PRO A 72 -4.26 22.81 -8.95
C PRO A 72 -4.22 22.93 -10.47
N ASP A 73 -3.11 22.52 -11.07
CA ASP A 73 -2.98 22.26 -12.51
C ASP A 73 -2.83 20.75 -12.80
N LEU A 74 -2.84 19.94 -11.75
CA LEU A 74 -3.01 18.48 -11.77
C LEU A 74 -3.58 18.01 -10.43
N VAL A 75 -4.52 17.07 -10.49
CA VAL A 75 -5.01 16.35 -9.30
C VAL A 75 -4.75 14.86 -9.48
N VAL A 76 -4.27 14.18 -8.43
CA VAL A 76 -4.06 12.73 -8.40
C VAL A 76 -5.00 12.15 -7.35
N VAL A 77 -5.76 11.12 -7.72
CA VAL A 77 -6.73 10.44 -6.87
C VAL A 77 -6.56 8.92 -6.96
N ALA A 78 -6.89 8.18 -5.89
CA ALA A 78 -6.87 6.72 -5.92
C ALA A 78 -8.26 6.11 -6.23
N ASN A 79 -9.32 6.91 -6.21
CA ASN A 79 -10.68 6.47 -6.51
C ASN A 79 -11.51 7.64 -7.07
N ASP A 80 -12.62 7.32 -7.75
CA ASP A 80 -13.55 8.31 -8.31
C ASP A 80 -14.79 8.49 -7.41
N THR A 81 -14.57 8.61 -6.09
CA THR A 81 -15.67 8.87 -5.14
C THR A 81 -16.37 10.18 -5.49
N ASP A 82 -17.71 10.16 -5.45
CA ASP A 82 -18.58 11.29 -5.76
C ASP A 82 -18.33 11.89 -7.17
N LYS A 83 -17.76 11.09 -8.09
CA LYS A 83 -17.45 11.51 -9.47
C LYS A 83 -16.46 12.68 -9.53
N VAL A 84 -15.53 12.74 -8.59
CA VAL A 84 -14.55 13.82 -8.48
C VAL A 84 -13.75 14.03 -9.76
N VAL A 85 -13.45 12.95 -10.51
CA VAL A 85 -12.77 13.02 -11.81
C VAL A 85 -13.58 13.85 -12.80
N ALA A 86 -14.86 13.54 -12.97
CA ALA A 86 -15.72 14.26 -13.90
C ALA A 86 -15.95 15.72 -13.49
N GLU A 87 -16.13 15.98 -12.20
CA GLU A 87 -16.35 17.33 -11.68
C GLU A 87 -15.13 18.24 -11.87
N LEU A 88 -13.93 17.75 -11.60
CA LEU A 88 -12.69 18.52 -11.84
C LEU A 88 -12.40 18.70 -13.34
N THR A 89 -12.68 17.67 -14.16
CA THR A 89 -12.51 17.75 -15.62
C THR A 89 -13.40 18.83 -16.24
N LYS A 90 -14.65 19.01 -15.77
CA LYS A 90 -15.53 20.13 -16.20
C LYS A 90 -14.92 21.51 -15.93
N LEU A 91 -14.05 21.61 -14.91
CA LEU A 91 -13.32 22.82 -14.59
C LEU A 91 -11.98 22.93 -15.34
N SER A 92 -11.76 22.06 -16.33
CA SER A 92 -10.52 21.98 -17.11
C SER A 92 -9.27 21.68 -16.26
N ILE A 93 -9.43 20.98 -15.15
CA ILE A 93 -8.35 20.50 -14.31
C ILE A 93 -8.08 19.04 -14.68
N PRO A 94 -6.87 18.68 -15.15
CA PRO A 94 -6.53 17.29 -15.44
C PRO A 94 -6.48 16.48 -14.14
N VAL A 95 -7.01 15.25 -14.20
CA VAL A 95 -7.04 14.32 -13.07
C VAL A 95 -6.41 13.00 -13.50
N LEU A 96 -5.44 12.50 -12.75
CA LEU A 96 -4.94 11.14 -12.85
C LEU A 96 -5.64 10.28 -11.78
N LEU A 97 -6.36 9.27 -12.23
CA LEU A 97 -6.90 8.22 -11.37
C LEU A 97 -5.90 7.07 -11.33
N GLU A 98 -5.22 6.90 -10.20
CA GLU A 98 -4.29 5.82 -9.92
C GLU A 98 -4.91 4.90 -8.86
N PRO A 99 -5.67 3.87 -9.26
CA PRO A 99 -6.39 3.00 -8.34
C PRO A 99 -5.43 2.11 -7.56
N ALA A 100 -5.91 1.46 -6.49
CA ALA A 100 -5.07 0.55 -5.74
C ALA A 100 -4.54 -0.57 -6.64
N ALA A 101 -3.21 -0.67 -6.72
CA ALA A 101 -2.55 -1.71 -7.49
C ALA A 101 -2.91 -3.10 -6.92
N THR A 102 -3.20 -4.04 -7.80
CA THR A 102 -3.46 -5.44 -7.44
C THR A 102 -2.21 -6.30 -7.61
N LYS A 103 -1.20 -5.79 -8.34
CA LYS A 103 0.07 -6.45 -8.65
C LYS A 103 1.23 -5.47 -8.52
N LEU A 104 2.43 -6.02 -8.30
CA LEU A 104 3.66 -5.21 -8.26
C LEU A 104 3.91 -4.44 -9.56
N GLU A 105 3.61 -5.06 -10.72
CA GLU A 105 3.76 -4.43 -12.03
C GLU A 105 2.90 -3.18 -12.15
N GLU A 106 1.64 -3.23 -11.70
CA GLU A 106 0.73 -2.07 -11.73
C GLU A 106 1.27 -0.92 -10.87
N ALA A 107 1.84 -1.22 -9.69
CA ALA A 107 2.47 -0.20 -8.86
C ALA A 107 3.71 0.44 -9.55
N TYR A 108 4.46 -0.34 -10.34
CA TYR A 108 5.57 0.20 -11.12
C TYR A 108 5.08 1.08 -12.28
N ASP A 109 3.98 0.70 -12.92
CA ASP A 109 3.35 1.49 -13.99
C ASP A 109 2.83 2.82 -13.45
N GLU A 110 2.14 2.83 -12.31
CA GLU A 110 1.69 4.06 -11.64
C GLU A 110 2.85 5.02 -11.30
N ILE A 111 3.99 4.48 -10.83
CA ILE A 111 5.19 5.29 -10.58
C ILE A 111 5.70 5.91 -11.89
N ALA A 112 5.70 5.14 -13.00
CA ALA A 112 6.12 5.63 -14.30
C ALA A 112 5.15 6.70 -14.85
N ASP A 113 3.84 6.52 -14.68
CA ASP A 113 2.80 7.46 -15.09
C ASP A 113 2.91 8.78 -14.33
N LEU A 114 3.08 8.73 -13.01
CA LEU A 114 3.36 9.93 -12.20
C LEU A 114 4.68 10.61 -12.61
N GLY A 115 5.70 9.82 -12.95
CA GLY A 115 6.96 10.33 -13.50
C GLY A 115 6.76 11.08 -14.82
N ALA A 116 6.03 10.48 -15.75
CA ALA A 116 5.69 11.10 -17.02
C ALA A 116 4.87 12.38 -16.81
N ALA A 117 3.79 12.29 -16.01
CA ALA A 117 2.88 13.39 -15.73
C ALA A 117 3.55 14.63 -15.09
N THR A 118 4.58 14.41 -14.28
CA THR A 118 5.26 15.48 -13.53
C THR A 118 6.56 15.96 -14.16
N GLY A 119 6.97 15.35 -15.29
CA GLY A 119 8.22 15.65 -15.97
C GLY A 119 9.46 15.13 -15.24
N ASN A 120 9.31 14.01 -14.53
CA ASN A 120 10.37 13.31 -13.80
C ASN A 120 10.55 11.82 -14.21
N PRO A 121 10.49 11.46 -15.53
CA PRO A 121 10.47 10.07 -15.97
C PRO A 121 11.74 9.31 -15.57
N ASP A 122 12.92 9.96 -15.62
CA ASP A 122 14.19 9.32 -15.27
C ASP A 122 14.24 8.93 -13.78
N LYS A 123 13.71 9.79 -12.91
CA LYS A 123 13.62 9.52 -11.47
C LYS A 123 12.63 8.42 -11.17
N ALA A 124 11.50 8.40 -11.87
CA ALA A 124 10.50 7.33 -11.76
C ALA A 124 11.12 5.99 -12.17
N GLN A 125 11.80 5.93 -13.31
CA GLN A 125 12.49 4.72 -13.76
C GLN A 125 13.56 4.26 -12.76
N GLN A 126 14.34 5.19 -12.19
CA GLN A 126 15.32 4.89 -11.16
C GLN A 126 14.65 4.31 -9.90
N THR A 127 13.53 4.90 -9.46
CA THR A 127 12.76 4.42 -8.31
C THR A 127 12.27 2.99 -8.54
N VAL A 128 11.63 2.73 -9.69
CA VAL A 128 11.17 1.38 -10.06
C VAL A 128 12.32 0.38 -10.09
N THR A 129 13.45 0.75 -10.71
CA THR A 129 14.63 -0.13 -10.79
C THR A 129 15.16 -0.46 -9.40
N THR A 130 15.25 0.54 -8.52
CA THR A 130 15.70 0.35 -7.14
C THR A 130 14.75 -0.57 -6.36
N MET A 131 13.44 -0.37 -6.51
CA MET A 131 12.43 -1.23 -5.87
C MET A 131 12.58 -2.69 -6.33
N LYS A 132 12.61 -2.93 -7.64
CA LYS A 132 12.77 -4.30 -8.21
C LYS A 132 14.04 -4.98 -7.70
N THR A 133 15.18 -4.30 -7.82
CA THR A 133 16.47 -4.84 -7.39
C THR A 133 16.49 -5.18 -5.90
N GLU A 134 15.91 -4.32 -5.06
CA GLU A 134 15.91 -4.55 -3.62
C GLU A 134 14.93 -5.68 -3.22
N LEU A 135 13.74 -5.76 -3.85
CA LEU A 135 12.81 -6.87 -3.64
C LEU A 135 13.42 -8.20 -4.05
N GLU A 136 14.07 -8.27 -5.22
CA GLU A 136 14.77 -9.46 -5.70
C GLU A 136 15.90 -9.88 -4.76
N ARG A 137 16.72 -8.94 -4.31
CA ARG A 137 17.82 -9.18 -3.36
C ARG A 137 17.28 -9.77 -2.04
N LEU A 138 16.28 -9.13 -1.44
CA LEU A 138 15.67 -9.59 -0.20
C LEU A 138 15.06 -11.00 -0.34
N ALA A 139 14.38 -11.25 -1.46
CA ALA A 139 13.80 -12.55 -1.75
C ALA A 139 14.86 -13.64 -1.99
N ALA A 140 16.00 -13.28 -2.58
CA ALA A 140 17.11 -14.22 -2.84
C ALA A 140 17.87 -14.59 -1.54
N GLU A 141 18.01 -13.64 -0.61
CA GLU A 141 18.70 -13.82 0.67
C GLU A 141 17.84 -14.53 1.72
N ALA A 142 16.51 -14.58 1.53
CA ALA A 142 15.63 -15.23 2.48
C ALA A 142 15.80 -16.76 2.48
N PRO A 143 15.86 -17.41 3.66
CA PRO A 143 15.84 -18.86 3.76
C PRO A 143 14.58 -19.46 3.13
N LYS A 144 14.73 -20.45 2.23
CA LYS A 144 13.61 -21.11 1.52
C LYS A 144 13.45 -22.59 1.84
N ASP A 145 14.27 -23.09 2.74
CA ASP A 145 14.32 -24.51 3.15
C ASP A 145 13.16 -24.90 4.07
N LYS A 146 12.51 -23.92 4.72
CA LYS A 146 11.31 -24.12 5.54
C LYS A 146 10.10 -23.50 4.88
N LYS A 147 9.02 -24.30 4.78
CA LYS A 147 7.70 -23.81 4.39
C LYS A 147 7.03 -23.18 5.61
N LEU A 148 7.23 -21.86 5.78
CA LEU A 148 6.60 -21.12 6.85
C LEU A 148 5.22 -20.64 6.42
N SER A 149 4.20 -20.90 7.24
CA SER A 149 2.88 -20.32 7.04
C SER A 149 2.77 -18.98 7.74
N TYR A 150 1.94 -18.07 7.17
CA TYR A 150 1.71 -16.77 7.76
C TYR A 150 0.23 -16.39 7.79
N TYR A 151 -0.09 -15.51 8.73
CA TYR A 151 -1.32 -14.74 8.81
C TYR A 151 -1.00 -13.25 8.77
N HIS A 152 -1.64 -12.51 7.85
CA HIS A 152 -1.58 -11.06 7.79
C HIS A 152 -2.92 -10.50 8.26
N GLU A 153 -2.92 -9.79 9.38
CA GLU A 153 -4.08 -9.18 9.98
C GLU A 153 -4.21 -7.73 9.52
N LEU A 154 -5.36 -7.41 8.90
CA LEU A 154 -5.68 -6.06 8.44
C LEU A 154 -6.42 -5.23 9.49
N ASP A 155 -7.23 -5.91 10.32
CA ASP A 155 -7.94 -5.30 11.43
C ASP A 155 -8.30 -6.34 12.52
N GLN A 156 -8.70 -5.84 13.68
CA GLN A 156 -9.05 -6.66 14.85
C GLN A 156 -10.26 -7.60 14.63
N THR A 157 -11.01 -7.48 13.55
CA THR A 157 -12.14 -8.34 13.18
C THR A 157 -11.71 -9.46 12.22
N PRO A 158 -10.59 -10.07 12.40
CA PRO A 158 -9.62 -10.85 11.64
C PRO A 158 -9.80 -10.83 10.11
N TYR A 159 -9.88 -9.64 9.50
CA TYR A 159 -9.72 -9.54 8.06
C TYR A 159 -8.28 -9.85 7.67
N ALA A 160 -8.11 -10.58 6.60
CA ALA A 160 -6.82 -11.01 6.08
C ALA A 160 -6.65 -10.61 4.61
N ALA A 161 -5.43 -10.67 4.10
CA ALA A 161 -5.12 -10.54 2.67
C ALA A 161 -4.63 -11.90 2.15
N THR A 162 -5.24 -12.41 1.04
CA THR A 162 -4.80 -13.64 0.38
C THR A 162 -3.57 -13.41 -0.48
N SER A 163 -2.93 -14.47 -0.96
CA SER A 163 -1.78 -14.40 -1.89
C SER A 163 -2.10 -13.74 -3.22
N THR A 164 -3.39 -13.61 -3.60
CA THR A 164 -3.81 -12.96 -4.85
C THR A 164 -3.83 -11.44 -4.77
N THR A 165 -3.74 -10.86 -3.56
CA THR A 165 -3.69 -9.40 -3.36
C THR A 165 -2.29 -8.86 -3.59
N PHE A 166 -2.15 -7.54 -3.78
CA PHE A 166 -0.85 -6.87 -3.82
C PHE A 166 0.02 -7.23 -2.60
N ILE A 167 -0.55 -7.13 -1.41
CA ILE A 167 0.13 -7.48 -0.15
C ILE A 167 0.60 -8.93 -0.18
N GLY A 168 -0.28 -9.88 -0.55
CA GLY A 168 0.03 -11.31 -0.62
C GLY A 168 1.14 -11.64 -1.62
N GLN A 169 1.23 -10.91 -2.73
CA GLN A 169 2.31 -11.09 -3.70
C GLN A 169 3.68 -10.73 -3.12
N VAL A 170 3.77 -9.72 -2.26
CA VAL A 170 5.03 -9.38 -1.58
C VAL A 170 5.49 -10.55 -0.69
N TYR A 171 4.58 -11.18 0.06
CA TYR A 171 4.88 -12.37 0.85
C TYR A 171 5.29 -13.58 -0.03
N SER A 172 4.67 -13.71 -1.19
CA SER A 172 4.97 -14.81 -2.13
C SER A 172 6.41 -14.80 -2.65
N LEU A 173 7.06 -13.62 -2.71
CA LEU A 173 8.48 -13.48 -3.05
C LEU A 173 9.38 -14.27 -2.08
N PHE A 174 8.94 -14.45 -0.85
CA PHE A 174 9.67 -15.14 0.23
C PHE A 174 9.27 -16.62 0.37
N GLY A 175 8.39 -17.14 -0.50
CA GLY A 175 7.94 -18.53 -0.48
C GLY A 175 7.07 -18.89 0.72
N LEU A 176 6.40 -17.91 1.34
CA LEU A 176 5.52 -18.11 2.48
C LEU A 176 4.15 -18.65 2.07
N GLU A 177 3.58 -19.56 2.88
CA GLU A 177 2.24 -20.10 2.68
C GLU A 177 1.21 -19.25 3.43
N ASN A 178 0.27 -18.67 2.68
CA ASN A 178 -0.79 -17.84 3.26
C ASN A 178 -1.94 -18.69 3.80
N ILE A 179 -2.26 -18.60 5.09
CA ILE A 179 -3.40 -19.35 5.65
C ILE A 179 -4.74 -18.86 5.09
N ALA A 180 -4.83 -17.57 4.71
CA ALA A 180 -6.04 -16.98 4.17
C ALA A 180 -6.47 -17.55 2.81
N ASP A 181 -5.54 -18.16 2.04
CA ASP A 181 -5.86 -18.82 0.77
C ASP A 181 -6.78 -20.04 0.93
N LYS A 182 -6.87 -20.58 2.15
CA LYS A 182 -7.75 -21.71 2.50
C LYS A 182 -9.10 -21.25 3.08
N ALA A 183 -9.36 -19.93 3.09
CA ALA A 183 -10.64 -19.41 3.56
C ALA A 183 -11.80 -19.91 2.68
N PRO A 184 -12.97 -20.23 3.27
CA PRO A 184 -14.13 -20.73 2.50
C PRO A 184 -14.68 -19.70 1.51
N ASP A 185 -14.50 -18.40 1.81
CA ASP A 185 -14.88 -17.28 0.96
C ASP A 185 -13.66 -16.38 0.80
N ALA A 186 -13.20 -16.23 -0.44
CA ALA A 186 -12.05 -15.40 -0.74
C ALA A 186 -12.35 -13.88 -0.69
N ALA A 187 -13.62 -13.47 -0.70
CA ALA A 187 -14.08 -12.08 -0.58
C ALA A 187 -13.24 -11.07 -1.40
N GLY A 188 -12.96 -11.39 -2.66
CA GLY A 188 -12.14 -10.55 -3.53
C GLY A 188 -10.66 -10.43 -3.10
N GLY A 189 -10.17 -11.40 -2.31
CA GLY A 189 -8.80 -11.42 -1.78
C GLY A 189 -8.68 -10.96 -0.32
N TYR A 190 -9.77 -10.50 0.29
CA TYR A 190 -9.79 -9.98 1.66
C TYR A 190 -10.82 -10.68 2.56
N PRO A 191 -10.62 -11.99 2.83
CA PRO A 191 -11.57 -12.75 3.62
C PRO A 191 -11.55 -12.31 5.09
N LYS A 192 -12.74 -12.40 5.71
CA LYS A 192 -12.87 -12.37 7.17
C LYS A 192 -12.71 -13.77 7.71
N LEU A 193 -11.66 -14.01 8.46
CA LEU A 193 -11.41 -15.31 9.10
C LEU A 193 -12.12 -15.40 10.45
N SER A 194 -12.37 -16.63 10.94
CA SER A 194 -12.78 -16.82 12.33
C SER A 194 -11.56 -17.04 13.23
N ALA A 195 -11.72 -16.78 14.53
CA ALA A 195 -10.65 -17.05 15.50
C ALA A 195 -10.27 -18.54 15.52
N GLU A 196 -11.26 -19.42 15.35
CA GLU A 196 -11.06 -20.87 15.28
C GLU A 196 -10.30 -21.28 14.03
N PHE A 197 -10.59 -20.67 12.89
CA PHE A 197 -9.86 -20.94 11.65
C PHE A 197 -8.37 -20.63 11.80
N VAL A 198 -8.03 -19.44 12.33
CA VAL A 198 -6.63 -19.05 12.57
C VAL A 198 -5.98 -19.99 13.60
N ALA A 199 -6.72 -20.35 14.66
CA ALA A 199 -6.22 -21.28 15.67
C ALA A 199 -5.94 -22.68 15.12
N GLN A 200 -6.77 -23.19 14.20
CA GLN A 200 -6.58 -24.49 13.54
C GLN A 200 -5.45 -24.47 12.51
N ALA A 201 -5.29 -23.34 11.81
CA ALA A 201 -4.23 -23.16 10.83
C ALA A 201 -2.84 -23.04 11.48
N ASP A 202 -2.79 -22.58 12.73
CA ASP A 202 -1.58 -22.38 13.56
C ASP A 202 -0.40 -21.76 12.78
N PRO A 203 -0.54 -20.52 12.29
CA PRO A 203 0.49 -19.90 11.46
C PRO A 203 1.83 -19.80 12.21
N ALA A 204 2.93 -20.01 11.48
CA ALA A 204 4.27 -19.86 12.02
C ALA A 204 4.64 -18.38 12.27
N LEU A 205 4.09 -17.47 11.45
CA LEU A 205 4.30 -16.03 11.51
C LEU A 205 2.94 -15.31 11.54
N ILE A 206 2.84 -14.25 12.34
CA ILE A 206 1.69 -13.33 12.33
C ILE A 206 2.21 -11.92 12.09
N PHE A 207 1.67 -11.24 11.08
CA PHE A 207 1.96 -9.85 10.77
C PHE A 207 0.74 -8.99 11.07
N LEU A 208 0.89 -7.98 11.91
CA LEU A 208 -0.16 -7.05 12.31
C LEU A 208 -0.02 -5.75 11.54
N ALA A 209 -0.99 -5.42 10.72
CA ALA A 209 -1.09 -4.16 9.97
C ALA A 209 -2.09 -3.18 10.61
N ASP A 210 -2.46 -3.43 11.86
CA ASP A 210 -3.46 -2.70 12.62
C ASP A 210 -2.97 -2.25 14.02
N VAL A 211 -1.68 -1.95 14.08
CA VAL A 211 -1.00 -1.54 15.31
C VAL A 211 -1.37 -0.11 15.69
N LYS A 212 -1.34 0.83 14.73
CA LYS A 212 -1.64 2.26 14.97
C LYS A 212 -3.14 2.49 15.13
N CYS A 213 -3.95 1.98 14.19
CA CYS A 213 -5.40 2.20 14.21
C CYS A 213 -6.06 1.54 15.41
N CYS A 214 -5.64 0.33 15.74
CA CYS A 214 -6.44 -0.58 16.56
C CYS A 214 -5.66 -1.13 17.76
N GLN A 215 -4.43 -0.66 17.97
CA GLN A 215 -3.54 -1.01 19.09
C GLN A 215 -3.32 -2.52 19.25
N GLN A 216 -3.30 -3.25 18.12
CA GLN A 216 -3.05 -4.68 18.16
C GLN A 216 -1.59 -4.98 18.48
N SER A 217 -1.38 -6.06 19.22
CA SER A 217 -0.08 -6.51 19.71
C SER A 217 -0.13 -8.02 20.00
N LYS A 218 1.04 -8.62 20.23
CA LYS A 218 1.13 -10.00 20.70
C LYS A 218 0.25 -10.25 21.94
N ASP A 219 0.19 -9.29 22.86
CA ASP A 219 -0.59 -9.41 24.10
C ASP A 219 -2.11 -9.36 23.87
N THR A 220 -2.56 -8.53 22.91
CA THR A 220 -3.98 -8.48 22.54
C THR A 220 -4.39 -9.76 21.82
N LEU A 221 -3.55 -10.27 20.93
CA LEU A 221 -3.79 -11.55 20.24
C LEU A 221 -3.87 -12.72 21.22
N ALA A 222 -2.96 -12.80 22.19
CA ALA A 222 -2.93 -13.87 23.18
C ALA A 222 -4.20 -13.95 24.06
N LYS A 223 -4.98 -12.86 24.12
CA LYS A 223 -6.27 -12.82 24.85
C LYS A 223 -7.44 -13.34 24.04
N ARG A 224 -7.28 -13.50 22.72
CA ARG A 224 -8.34 -14.04 21.86
C ARG A 224 -8.54 -15.53 22.14
N PRO A 225 -9.80 -16.04 22.06
CA PRO A 225 -10.09 -17.46 22.30
C PRO A 225 -9.21 -18.40 21.46
N GLY A 226 -8.49 -19.31 22.12
CA GLY A 226 -7.64 -20.30 21.46
C GLY A 226 -6.24 -19.81 21.03
N TRP A 227 -5.98 -18.49 20.95
CA TRP A 227 -4.76 -17.96 20.33
C TRP A 227 -3.52 -17.99 21.22
N LYS A 228 -3.67 -18.03 22.55
CA LYS A 228 -2.53 -18.09 23.48
C LYS A 228 -1.53 -19.21 23.17
N ASN A 229 -2.02 -20.27 22.51
CA ASN A 229 -1.23 -21.46 22.20
C ASN A 229 -0.67 -21.49 20.78
N LEU A 230 -0.96 -20.48 19.94
CA LEU A 230 -0.43 -20.38 18.58
C LEU A 230 1.10 -20.43 18.57
N SER A 231 1.65 -21.14 17.60
CA SER A 231 3.09 -21.27 17.39
C SER A 231 3.76 -19.92 17.25
N ALA A 232 3.18 -18.99 16.49
CA ALA A 232 3.71 -17.63 16.34
C ALA A 232 3.78 -16.87 17.67
N ILE A 233 2.80 -17.03 18.58
CA ILE A 233 2.80 -16.36 19.88
C ILE A 233 3.86 -16.97 20.82
N LYS A 234 3.93 -18.31 20.86
CA LYS A 234 4.91 -19.02 21.71
C LYS A 234 6.36 -18.75 21.31
N ASN A 235 6.61 -18.67 20.01
CA ASN A 235 7.96 -18.52 19.45
C ASN A 235 8.35 -17.05 19.24
N ASP A 236 7.53 -16.09 19.72
CA ASP A 236 7.78 -14.64 19.55
C ASP A 236 7.90 -14.21 18.08
N GLN A 237 7.00 -14.77 17.23
CA GLN A 237 6.91 -14.52 15.80
C GLN A 237 5.64 -13.73 15.43
N VAL A 238 5.27 -12.77 16.29
CA VAL A 238 4.25 -11.76 16.02
C VAL A 238 4.97 -10.47 15.65
N ILE A 239 4.84 -10.07 14.39
CA ILE A 239 5.50 -8.93 13.79
C ILE A 239 4.52 -7.76 13.71
N GLN A 240 4.83 -6.68 14.40
CA GLN A 240 4.09 -5.44 14.30
C GLN A 240 4.63 -4.65 13.11
N LEU A 241 3.77 -4.38 12.13
CA LEU A 241 4.09 -3.55 10.98
C LEU A 241 3.68 -2.10 11.25
N ASP A 242 4.27 -1.19 10.51
CA ASP A 242 3.70 0.14 10.34
C ASP A 242 2.46 0.02 9.43
N ASP A 243 1.27 0.41 9.91
CA ASP A 243 0.00 0.27 9.19
C ASP A 243 0.07 0.92 7.80
N ASP A 244 0.76 2.06 7.69
CA ASP A 244 0.92 2.78 6.43
C ASP A 244 1.78 1.99 5.42
N ILE A 245 2.90 1.42 5.89
CA ILE A 245 3.80 0.60 5.05
C ILE A 245 3.10 -0.68 4.60
N ALA A 246 2.28 -1.26 5.48
CA ALA A 246 1.58 -2.51 5.22
C ALA A 246 0.38 -2.37 4.27
N SER A 247 -0.11 -1.14 4.01
CA SER A 247 -1.34 -0.87 3.25
C SER A 247 -1.14 -0.05 1.98
N ARG A 248 0.09 0.44 1.71
CA ARG A 248 0.39 1.29 0.55
C ARG A 248 1.22 0.55 -0.49
N TRP A 249 0.88 0.73 -1.77
CA TRP A 249 1.53 0.05 -2.91
C TRP A 249 2.61 0.92 -3.60
N GLY A 250 3.16 1.89 -2.88
CA GLY A 250 4.19 2.80 -3.37
C GLY A 250 5.62 2.35 -3.09
N PRO A 251 6.60 3.25 -3.22
CA PRO A 251 8.02 2.94 -3.09
C PRO A 251 8.42 2.29 -1.75
N ARG A 252 7.67 2.54 -0.67
CA ARG A 252 7.93 1.93 0.65
C ARG A 252 7.52 0.46 0.78
N VAL A 253 6.98 -0.16 -0.28
CA VAL A 253 6.75 -1.62 -0.28
C VAL A 253 8.04 -2.40 0.00
N VAL A 254 9.20 -1.82 -0.32
CA VAL A 254 10.51 -2.36 0.04
C VAL A 254 10.69 -2.49 1.56
N ASP A 255 10.11 -1.60 2.35
CA ASP A 255 10.21 -1.66 3.82
C ASP A 255 9.31 -2.77 4.39
N LEU A 256 8.14 -3.02 3.78
CA LEU A 256 7.34 -4.22 4.06
C LEU A 256 8.16 -5.49 3.76
N ALA A 257 8.80 -5.56 2.61
CA ALA A 257 9.64 -6.70 2.22
C ALA A 257 10.83 -6.92 3.18
N LYS A 258 11.46 -5.84 3.69
CA LYS A 258 12.51 -5.93 4.73
C LYS A 258 11.96 -6.53 6.02
N ALA A 259 10.78 -6.11 6.47
CA ALA A 259 10.15 -6.65 7.66
C ALA A 259 9.84 -8.15 7.51
N ILE A 260 9.35 -8.56 6.34
CA ILE A 260 9.08 -9.97 6.02
C ILE A 260 10.40 -10.77 6.01
N SER A 261 11.43 -10.28 5.31
CA SER A 261 12.75 -10.92 5.24
C SER A 261 13.35 -11.15 6.63
N ALA A 262 13.29 -10.12 7.49
CA ALA A 262 13.80 -10.21 8.87
C ALA A 262 13.02 -11.26 9.70
N ALA A 263 11.69 -11.32 9.54
CA ALA A 263 10.85 -12.31 10.23
C ALA A 263 11.16 -13.74 9.78
N VAL A 264 11.31 -13.95 8.46
CA VAL A 264 11.68 -15.26 7.89
C VAL A 264 13.05 -15.69 8.39
N GLY A 265 14.03 -14.78 8.37
CA GLY A 265 15.39 -15.07 8.88
C GLY A 265 15.41 -15.44 10.37
N LYS A 266 14.55 -14.84 11.20
CA LYS A 266 14.42 -15.17 12.64
C LYS A 266 13.73 -16.51 12.89
N ALA A 267 12.81 -16.93 11.99
CA ALA A 267 12.03 -18.17 12.12
C ALA A 267 12.72 -19.38 11.47
N ALA A 268 13.73 -19.15 10.62
CA ALA A 268 14.53 -20.19 9.98
C ALA A 268 15.61 -20.71 10.95
#